data_b06edc8dcfc931157791b99edeaa6bd7
#
_entry.id   b06edc8dcfc931157791b99edeaa6bd7
#
_cell.length_a   1.000
_cell.length_b   1.000
_cell.length_c   1.000
_cell.angle_alpha   90.00
_cell.angle_beta   90.00
_cell.angle_gamma   90.00
#
_symmetry.space_group_name_H-M   'P 1'
#
loop_
_entity.id
_entity.type
_entity.pdbx_description
1 polymer ?
#
loop_
_entity_poly.entity_id
_entity_poly.type
_entity_poly.pdbx_seq_one_letter_code
_entity_poly.pdbx_strand_id
1 'polypeptide(L)'
;KENHGLTWPCPEESPPGSPFLHGRLWADPPEEPLAIFVPVEHDPPVDRLTEEYPIRLTTGRRLDSYNTGVQTAGYTSPLRRGETLDLAPEDGERLGIEDGETVRAVSRRGAIEVPARYDATLRPGLAFMTLHFQDDVATNLLTIDATDPKSGTAEFKATAIRIEKLERHAAVS
;
A
#
# COMPACT_ATOMS: atom_id res chain seq x y z
N LYS A 1 -15.33 24.55 -21.95
CA LYS A 1 -16.22 23.46 -22.43
C LYS A 1 -15.87 22.99 -23.85
N GLU A 2 -15.25 23.85 -24.66
CA GLU A 2 -14.91 23.53 -26.06
C GLU A 2 -13.84 22.41 -26.19
N ASN A 3 -12.95 22.25 -25.17
CA ASN A 3 -11.84 21.30 -25.23
C ASN A 3 -12.06 20.07 -24.31
N HIS A 4 -13.27 19.82 -23.85
CA HIS A 4 -13.59 18.67 -22.97
C HIS A 4 -12.70 18.56 -21.71
N GLY A 5 -12.06 19.66 -21.30
CA GLY A 5 -11.09 19.75 -20.22
C GLY A 5 -9.69 20.10 -20.73
N LEU A 6 -8.78 20.34 -19.80
CA LEU A 6 -7.38 20.65 -20.08
C LEU A 6 -6.50 19.58 -19.46
N THR A 7 -5.48 19.16 -20.17
CA THR A 7 -4.47 18.23 -19.67
C THR A 7 -3.26 19.00 -19.15
N TRP A 8 -2.94 18.83 -17.91
CA TRP A 8 -1.76 19.45 -17.30
C TRP A 8 -0.47 18.73 -17.78
N PRO A 9 0.61 19.45 -18.07
CA PRO A 9 0.74 20.90 -18.13
C PRO A 9 0.09 21.50 -19.37
N CYS A 10 -0.61 22.63 -19.19
CA CYS A 10 -1.29 23.33 -20.27
C CYS A 10 -0.85 24.81 -20.28
N PRO A 11 0.26 25.18 -20.92
CA PRO A 11 0.59 26.56 -21.23
C PRO A 11 -0.48 27.19 -22.10
N GLU A 12 -0.70 28.48 -21.98
CA GLU A 12 -1.73 29.22 -22.75
C GLU A 12 -1.56 29.05 -24.27
N GLU A 13 -0.32 28.91 -24.73
CA GLU A 13 0.01 28.74 -26.15
C GLU A 13 -0.23 27.31 -26.69
N SER A 14 -0.60 26.37 -25.83
CA SER A 14 -0.70 24.96 -26.22
C SER A 14 -1.92 24.25 -25.63
N PRO A 15 -3.15 24.78 -25.78
CA PRO A 15 -4.35 24.04 -25.42
C PRO A 15 -4.59 22.87 -26.40
N PRO A 16 -5.14 21.75 -25.97
CA PRO A 16 -5.69 21.41 -24.66
C PRO A 16 -4.68 20.93 -23.63
N GLY A 17 -3.39 21.13 -23.82
CA GLY A 17 -2.30 20.67 -22.97
C GLY A 17 -1.49 19.55 -23.60
N SER A 18 -0.55 18.98 -22.85
CA SER A 18 0.33 17.92 -23.30
C SER A 18 -0.11 16.56 -22.77
N PRO A 19 -0.17 15.49 -23.61
CA PRO A 19 -0.39 14.13 -23.13
C PRO A 19 0.81 13.58 -22.36
N PHE A 20 1.95 14.26 -22.41
CA PHE A 20 3.18 13.83 -21.75
C PHE A 20 3.65 14.87 -20.74
N LEU A 21 3.82 14.45 -19.49
CA LEU A 21 4.55 15.21 -18.52
C LEU A 21 6.00 15.36 -19.01
N HIS A 22 6.56 16.55 -18.98
CA HIS A 22 7.92 16.82 -19.46
C HIS A 22 8.17 16.53 -20.95
N GLY A 23 7.13 16.53 -21.79
CA GLY A 23 7.28 16.29 -23.23
C GLY A 23 8.30 17.19 -23.94
N ARG A 24 8.45 18.44 -23.48
CA ARG A 24 9.48 19.37 -23.99
C ARG A 24 10.90 18.89 -23.78
N LEU A 25 11.17 18.19 -22.68
CA LEU A 25 12.52 17.65 -22.39
C LEU A 25 12.97 16.61 -23.43
N TRP A 26 12.02 15.99 -24.13
CA TRP A 26 12.31 14.99 -25.15
C TRP A 26 12.34 15.58 -26.56
N ALA A 27 11.45 16.53 -26.85
CA ALA A 27 11.31 17.12 -28.17
C ALA A 27 12.29 18.25 -28.44
N ASP A 28 12.61 19.05 -27.43
CA ASP A 28 13.50 20.21 -27.49
C ASP A 28 14.30 20.29 -26.18
N PRO A 29 15.30 19.40 -26.03
CA PRO A 29 16.11 19.37 -24.81
C PRO A 29 16.89 20.68 -24.64
N PRO A 30 16.89 21.30 -23.45
CA PRO A 30 17.73 22.45 -23.17
C PRO A 30 19.23 22.10 -23.30
N GLU A 31 20.07 23.11 -23.57
CA GLU A 31 21.50 22.92 -23.71
C GLU A 31 22.18 22.46 -22.41
N GLU A 32 21.58 22.80 -21.28
CA GLU A 32 22.05 22.38 -19.95
C GLU A 32 21.55 20.96 -19.57
N PRO A 33 22.19 20.27 -18.62
CA PRO A 33 21.79 18.95 -18.21
C PRO A 33 20.33 18.89 -17.79
N LEU A 34 19.55 17.98 -18.38
CA LEU A 34 18.13 17.81 -18.13
C LEU A 34 17.82 17.25 -16.74
N ALA A 35 18.71 16.41 -16.25
CA ALA A 35 18.58 15.76 -14.96
C ALA A 35 19.95 15.56 -14.32
N ILE A 36 19.99 15.75 -13.02
CA ILE A 36 21.17 15.49 -12.22
C ILE A 36 21.00 14.14 -11.53
N PHE A 37 21.95 13.24 -11.74
CA PHE A 37 22.03 12.00 -10.97
C PHE A 37 22.72 12.32 -9.64
N VAL A 38 21.96 12.19 -8.56
CA VAL A 38 22.50 12.35 -7.21
C VAL A 38 22.66 10.95 -6.59
N PRO A 39 23.88 10.51 -6.29
CA PRO A 39 24.07 9.25 -5.58
C PRO A 39 23.50 9.38 -4.17
N VAL A 40 22.69 8.40 -3.79
CA VAL A 40 22.13 8.29 -2.44
C VAL A 40 22.43 6.91 -1.88
N GLU A 41 22.77 6.86 -0.61
CA GLU A 41 22.88 5.60 0.11
C GLU A 41 21.50 5.10 0.48
N HIS A 42 21.30 3.77 0.37
CA HIS A 42 20.08 3.15 0.80
C HIS A 42 19.98 3.13 2.31
N ASP A 43 19.01 3.82 2.87
CA ASP A 43 18.64 3.71 4.28
C ASP A 43 17.41 2.80 4.41
N PRO A 44 17.55 1.64 5.08
CA PRO A 44 16.44 0.72 5.21
C PRO A 44 15.36 1.28 6.15
N PRO A 45 14.09 0.79 6.00
CA PRO A 45 12.96 1.25 6.80
C PRO A 45 13.26 1.28 8.29
N VAL A 46 12.74 2.28 9.00
CA VAL A 46 12.92 2.44 10.46
C VAL A 46 12.37 1.24 11.22
N ASP A 47 11.22 0.72 10.80
CA ASP A 47 10.62 -0.46 11.41
C ASP A 47 11.32 -1.75 10.94
N ARG A 48 12.36 -2.15 11.65
CA ARG A 48 13.22 -3.29 11.30
C ARG A 48 12.50 -4.62 11.48
N LEU A 49 12.71 -5.53 10.53
CA LEU A 49 12.33 -6.95 10.70
C LEU A 49 13.16 -7.57 11.81
N THR A 50 12.54 -8.46 12.56
CA THR A 50 13.16 -9.27 13.63
C THR A 50 12.61 -10.68 13.57
N GLU A 51 13.15 -11.58 14.37
CA GLU A 51 12.60 -12.94 14.53
C GLU A 51 11.14 -12.91 15.04
N GLU A 52 10.80 -11.92 15.90
CA GLU A 52 9.44 -11.75 16.38
C GLU A 52 8.48 -11.14 15.37
N TYR A 53 8.97 -10.25 14.49
CA TYR A 53 8.20 -9.57 13.44
C TYR A 53 8.89 -9.81 12.08
N PRO A 54 8.78 -11.01 11.51
CA PRO A 54 9.59 -11.42 10.36
C PRO A 54 9.03 -11.00 9.01
N ILE A 55 7.80 -10.48 8.95
CA ILE A 55 7.10 -10.17 7.70
C ILE A 55 7.04 -8.66 7.50
N ARG A 56 7.39 -8.22 6.30
CA ARG A 56 7.24 -6.84 5.87
C ARG A 56 5.82 -6.59 5.36
N LEU A 57 5.03 -5.82 6.08
CA LEU A 57 3.76 -5.31 5.59
C LEU A 57 4.01 -4.02 4.79
N THR A 58 3.57 -3.99 3.54
CA THR A 58 3.45 -2.78 2.75
C THR A 58 1.98 -2.40 2.54
N THR A 59 1.70 -1.12 2.43
CA THR A 59 0.35 -0.63 2.17
C THR A 59 0.26 0.07 0.83
N GLY A 60 -0.88 0.00 0.20
CA GLY A 60 -1.08 0.60 -1.12
C GLY A 60 -2.54 0.75 -1.50
N ARG A 61 -2.76 0.98 -2.78
CA ARG A 61 -4.08 1.14 -3.38
C ARG A 61 -4.38 -0.07 -4.27
N ARG A 62 -5.66 -0.43 -4.31
CA ARG A 62 -6.22 -1.29 -5.36
C ARG A 62 -7.14 -0.44 -6.23
N LEU A 63 -7.42 -0.87 -7.45
CA LEU A 63 -8.30 -0.14 -8.37
C LEU A 63 -9.72 0.02 -7.83
N ASP A 64 -10.19 -0.94 -7.06
CA ASP A 64 -11.51 -0.98 -6.43
C ASP A 64 -11.53 -0.41 -5.00
N SER A 65 -10.36 -0.07 -4.46
CA SER A 65 -10.17 0.36 -3.06
C SER A 65 -9.17 1.51 -2.99
N TYR A 66 -9.57 2.66 -3.55
CA TYR A 66 -8.69 3.79 -3.77
C TYR A 66 -8.76 4.81 -2.63
N ASN A 67 -7.76 4.85 -1.76
CA ASN A 67 -7.74 5.65 -0.54
C ASN A 67 -9.00 5.39 0.31
N THR A 68 -9.50 6.42 1.00
CA THR A 68 -10.79 6.42 1.73
C THR A 68 -11.91 7.10 0.95
N GLY A 69 -11.60 7.72 -0.20
CA GLY A 69 -12.49 8.64 -0.91
C GLY A 69 -13.77 8.00 -1.47
N VAL A 70 -13.67 6.78 -1.97
CA VAL A 70 -14.82 6.03 -2.48
C VAL A 70 -15.83 5.74 -1.37
N GLN A 71 -15.36 5.43 -0.17
CA GLN A 71 -16.18 5.12 0.99
C GLN A 71 -16.86 6.37 1.55
N THR A 72 -16.11 7.48 1.65
CA THR A 72 -16.64 8.76 2.13
C THR A 72 -17.65 9.40 1.18
N ALA A 73 -17.56 9.09 -0.12
CA ALA A 73 -18.53 9.56 -1.12
C ALA A 73 -19.80 8.70 -1.20
N GLY A 74 -19.96 7.69 -0.34
CA GLY A 74 -21.11 6.78 -0.35
C GLY A 74 -21.17 5.82 -1.53
N TYR A 75 -20.11 5.78 -2.34
CA TYR A 75 -20.01 4.85 -3.46
C TYR A 75 -19.62 3.46 -2.93
N THR A 76 -20.41 2.48 -3.26
CA THR A 76 -20.10 1.07 -2.99
C THR A 76 -19.75 0.39 -4.29
N SER A 77 -18.49 0.02 -4.46
CA SER A 77 -18.07 -0.79 -5.61
C SER A 77 -18.75 -2.16 -5.58
N PRO A 78 -19.34 -2.63 -6.68
CA PRO A 78 -19.85 -4.00 -6.75
C PRO A 78 -18.72 -5.04 -6.65
N LEU A 79 -17.47 -4.62 -6.80
CA LEU A 79 -16.26 -5.44 -6.64
C LEU A 79 -15.69 -5.37 -5.22
N ARG A 80 -16.36 -4.67 -4.29
CA ARG A 80 -15.91 -4.56 -2.91
C ARG A 80 -15.74 -5.94 -2.28
N ARG A 81 -14.49 -6.28 -1.98
CA ARG A 81 -14.12 -7.56 -1.36
C ARG A 81 -13.87 -7.46 0.15
N GLY A 82 -13.91 -6.24 0.70
CA GLY A 82 -13.44 -5.95 2.05
C GLY A 82 -11.91 -5.86 2.11
N GLU A 83 -11.37 -5.66 3.30
CA GLU A 83 -9.93 -5.68 3.53
C GLU A 83 -9.43 -7.11 3.63
N THR A 84 -8.22 -7.35 3.13
CA THR A 84 -7.51 -8.62 3.26
C THR A 84 -6.05 -8.37 3.55
N LEU A 85 -5.44 -9.28 4.29
CA LEU A 85 -3.99 -9.39 4.39
C LEU A 85 -3.53 -10.32 3.28
N ASP A 86 -2.98 -9.73 2.22
CA ASP A 86 -2.44 -10.49 1.10
C ASP A 86 -1.05 -10.98 1.45
N LEU A 87 -0.77 -12.26 1.23
CA LEU A 87 0.52 -12.88 1.49
C LEU A 87 0.87 -13.92 0.41
N ALA A 88 2.17 -14.20 0.27
CA ALA A 88 2.62 -15.25 -0.60
C ALA A 88 2.05 -16.60 -0.14
N PRO A 89 1.65 -17.51 -1.06
CA PRO A 89 1.17 -18.84 -0.70
C PRO A 89 2.16 -19.60 0.20
N GLU A 90 3.46 -19.48 -0.07
CA GLU A 90 4.52 -20.12 0.71
C GLU A 90 4.54 -19.65 2.18
N ASP A 91 4.22 -18.40 2.43
CA ASP A 91 4.10 -17.88 3.80
C ASP A 91 2.85 -18.43 4.49
N GLY A 92 1.73 -18.52 3.76
CA GLY A 92 0.51 -19.13 4.27
C GLY A 92 0.73 -20.59 4.66
N GLU A 93 1.33 -21.38 3.77
CA GLU A 93 1.67 -22.79 4.02
C GLU A 93 2.61 -22.94 5.23
N ARG A 94 3.67 -22.14 5.29
CA ARG A 94 4.64 -22.15 6.40
C ARG A 94 3.99 -21.81 7.75
N LEU A 95 2.99 -20.93 7.76
CA LEU A 95 2.28 -20.52 8.97
C LEU A 95 1.05 -21.40 9.27
N GLY A 96 0.72 -22.34 8.38
CA GLY A 96 -0.47 -23.20 8.51
C GLY A 96 -1.79 -22.44 8.38
N ILE A 97 -1.79 -21.35 7.62
CA ILE A 97 -2.95 -20.48 7.36
C ILE A 97 -3.57 -20.89 6.02
N GLU A 98 -4.87 -20.98 5.95
CA GLU A 98 -5.60 -21.25 4.71
C GLU A 98 -6.02 -19.95 4.02
N ASP A 99 -6.17 -19.99 2.69
CA ASP A 99 -6.70 -18.85 1.93
C ASP A 99 -8.13 -18.51 2.39
N GLY A 100 -8.38 -17.26 2.77
CA GLY A 100 -9.65 -16.81 3.35
C GLY A 100 -9.76 -17.00 4.87
N GLU A 101 -8.81 -17.66 5.53
CA GLU A 101 -8.83 -17.82 6.99
C GLU A 101 -8.61 -16.46 7.68
N THR A 102 -9.41 -16.16 8.71
CA THR A 102 -9.18 -14.96 9.53
C THR A 102 -7.97 -15.18 10.44
N VAL A 103 -7.04 -14.27 10.35
CA VAL A 103 -5.80 -14.27 11.11
C VAL A 103 -5.66 -12.99 11.94
N ARG A 104 -4.76 -13.00 12.90
CA ARG A 104 -4.38 -11.82 13.66
C ARG A 104 -3.02 -11.32 13.16
N ALA A 105 -3.02 -10.15 12.54
CA ALA A 105 -1.79 -9.43 12.21
C ALA A 105 -1.37 -8.56 13.40
N VAL A 106 -0.14 -8.66 13.82
CA VAL A 106 0.40 -7.98 15.02
C VAL A 106 1.66 -7.22 14.63
N SER A 107 1.72 -5.96 15.02
CA SER A 107 2.91 -5.12 14.97
C SER A 107 3.33 -4.71 16.37
N ARG A 108 4.41 -3.93 16.50
CA ARG A 108 4.83 -3.32 17.77
C ARG A 108 3.84 -2.29 18.33
N ARG A 109 2.89 -1.80 17.50
CA ARG A 109 1.91 -0.75 17.87
C ARG A 109 0.53 -1.29 18.17
N GLY A 110 0.14 -2.39 17.56
CA GLY A 110 -1.17 -2.95 17.75
C GLY A 110 -1.40 -4.24 16.99
N ALA A 111 -2.65 -4.68 16.99
CA ALA A 111 -3.07 -5.87 16.30
C ALA A 111 -4.44 -5.66 15.67
N ILE A 112 -4.70 -6.36 14.58
CA ILE A 112 -5.99 -6.40 13.88
C ILE A 112 -6.31 -7.84 13.50
N GLU A 113 -7.58 -8.14 13.37
CA GLU A 113 -8.06 -9.39 12.77
C GLU A 113 -8.52 -9.12 11.34
N VAL A 114 -8.09 -9.96 10.41
CA VAL A 114 -8.31 -9.75 8.97
C VAL A 114 -8.28 -11.07 8.22
N PRO A 115 -9.12 -11.27 7.18
CA PRO A 115 -9.01 -12.45 6.33
C PRO A 115 -7.68 -12.46 5.58
N ALA A 116 -6.97 -13.57 5.60
CA ALA A 116 -5.79 -13.81 4.77
C ALA A 116 -6.22 -14.07 3.32
N ARG A 117 -5.42 -13.61 2.37
CA ARG A 117 -5.61 -13.90 0.95
C ARG A 117 -4.28 -14.27 0.32
N TYR A 118 -4.24 -15.39 -0.40
CA TYR A 118 -3.06 -15.78 -1.15
C TYR A 118 -2.91 -14.93 -2.42
N ASP A 119 -1.73 -14.37 -2.61
CA ASP A 119 -1.34 -13.63 -3.80
C ASP A 119 0.03 -14.13 -4.28
N ALA A 120 0.03 -14.95 -5.33
CA ALA A 120 1.24 -15.53 -5.91
C ALA A 120 2.16 -14.47 -6.57
N THR A 121 1.76 -13.23 -6.66
CA THR A 121 2.62 -12.13 -7.14
C THR A 121 3.49 -11.54 -6.04
N LEU A 122 3.18 -11.83 -4.77
CA LEU A 122 3.98 -11.43 -3.64
C LEU A 122 5.14 -12.40 -3.43
N ARG A 123 6.30 -11.87 -3.09
CA ARG A 123 7.43 -12.69 -2.65
C ARG A 123 7.26 -13.12 -1.19
N PRO A 124 7.78 -14.28 -0.79
CA PRO A 124 7.79 -14.69 0.62
C PRO A 124 8.41 -13.63 1.53
N GLY A 125 7.82 -13.44 2.70
CA GLY A 125 8.20 -12.42 3.67
C GLY A 125 7.62 -11.03 3.40
N LEU A 126 6.78 -10.87 2.36
CA LEU A 126 6.08 -9.63 2.05
C LEU A 126 4.57 -9.82 2.13
N ALA A 127 3.90 -8.96 2.89
CA ALA A 127 2.45 -8.89 2.96
C ALA A 127 1.95 -7.52 2.45
N PHE A 128 0.70 -7.46 2.01
CA PHE A 128 0.08 -6.25 1.50
C PHE A 128 -1.33 -6.03 2.08
N MET A 129 -1.66 -4.78 2.38
CA MET A 129 -3.00 -4.34 2.75
C MET A 129 -3.32 -2.98 2.13
N THR A 130 -4.62 -2.64 2.05
CA THR A 130 -5.03 -1.27 1.74
C THR A 130 -5.22 -0.45 3.03
N LEU A 131 -5.54 0.84 2.89
CA LEU A 131 -5.96 1.72 3.97
C LEU A 131 -7.42 2.16 3.77
N HIS A 132 -8.19 1.38 3.00
CA HIS A 132 -9.49 1.80 2.48
C HIS A 132 -10.65 1.46 3.43
N PHE A 133 -10.62 0.29 4.06
CA PHE A 133 -11.75 -0.26 4.83
C PHE A 133 -11.60 -0.03 6.33
N GLN A 134 -11.32 1.18 6.74
CA GLN A 134 -10.99 1.56 8.12
C GLN A 134 -12.09 1.23 9.14
N ASP A 135 -13.35 1.17 8.70
CA ASP A 135 -14.49 0.84 9.57
C ASP A 135 -14.61 -0.67 9.81
N ASP A 136 -14.07 -1.48 8.90
CA ASP A 136 -14.06 -2.95 9.02
C ASP A 136 -12.72 -3.41 9.63
N VAL A 137 -11.60 -2.91 9.07
CA VAL A 137 -10.24 -3.27 9.48
C VAL A 137 -9.34 -2.03 9.48
N ALA A 138 -8.96 -1.58 10.66
CA ALA A 138 -8.14 -0.38 10.82
C ALA A 138 -6.64 -0.68 10.63
N THR A 139 -6.19 -0.82 9.38
CA THR A 139 -4.78 -1.09 9.02
C THR A 139 -3.79 -0.14 9.70
N ASN A 140 -4.19 1.12 9.94
CA ASN A 140 -3.36 2.11 10.62
C ASN A 140 -2.99 1.76 12.06
N LEU A 141 -3.70 0.84 12.71
CA LEU A 141 -3.30 0.35 14.04
C LEU A 141 -1.97 -0.43 14.00
N LEU A 142 -1.56 -0.89 12.84
CA LEU A 142 -0.30 -1.59 12.64
C LEU A 142 0.86 -0.65 12.27
N THR A 143 0.58 0.46 11.59
CA THR A 143 1.61 1.30 10.96
C THR A 143 2.41 2.11 11.98
N ILE A 144 3.65 2.44 11.60
CA ILE A 144 4.54 3.26 12.45
C ILE A 144 4.23 4.75 12.26
N ASP A 145 4.48 5.53 13.30
CA ASP A 145 4.36 6.99 13.33
C ASP A 145 5.65 7.74 12.92
N ALA A 146 6.65 7.02 12.42
CA ALA A 146 7.87 7.63 11.91
C ALA A 146 7.62 8.46 10.65
N THR A 147 8.40 9.51 10.50
CA THR A 147 8.36 10.39 9.33
C THR A 147 9.75 10.58 8.76
N ASP A 148 9.82 10.76 7.44
CA ASP A 148 11.05 11.20 6.78
C ASP A 148 11.47 12.58 7.30
N PRO A 149 12.71 12.75 7.79
CA PRO A 149 13.13 13.98 8.45
C PRO A 149 13.24 15.18 7.52
N LYS A 150 13.29 14.96 6.21
CA LYS A 150 13.40 16.04 5.21
C LYS A 150 12.04 16.46 4.66
N SER A 151 11.20 15.48 4.33
CA SER A 151 9.90 15.73 3.69
C SER A 151 8.73 15.76 4.68
N GLY A 152 8.88 15.22 5.89
CA GLY A 152 7.79 14.98 6.83
C GLY A 152 6.81 13.89 6.38
N THR A 153 7.15 13.14 5.33
CA THR A 153 6.29 12.07 4.81
C THR A 153 6.24 10.89 5.78
N ALA A 154 5.04 10.45 6.12
CA ALA A 154 4.84 9.31 7.01
C ALA A 154 5.33 7.98 6.39
N GLU A 155 6.08 7.20 7.17
CA GLU A 155 6.65 5.92 6.75
C GLU A 155 5.70 4.74 7.01
N PHE A 156 4.49 4.80 6.45
CA PHE A 156 3.44 3.78 6.68
C PHE A 156 3.48 2.60 5.71
N LYS A 157 4.46 2.57 4.80
CA LYS A 157 4.57 1.51 3.76
C LYS A 157 5.54 0.40 4.09
N ALA A 158 6.09 0.39 5.29
CA ALA A 158 7.15 -0.54 5.66
C ALA A 158 7.06 -0.95 7.13
N THR A 159 5.97 -1.61 7.50
CA THR A 159 5.72 -2.10 8.85
C THR A 159 6.25 -3.52 9.04
N ALA A 160 6.86 -3.80 10.18
CA ALA A 160 7.24 -5.15 10.57
C ALA A 160 6.10 -5.80 11.37
N ILE A 161 5.63 -6.96 10.90
CA ILE A 161 4.52 -7.70 11.52
C ILE A 161 4.87 -9.17 11.74
N ARG A 162 4.10 -9.81 12.62
CA ARG A 162 3.90 -11.25 12.65
C ARG A 162 2.43 -11.56 12.40
N ILE A 163 2.16 -12.79 11.96
CA ILE A 163 0.81 -13.28 11.70
C ILE A 163 0.56 -14.45 12.64
N GLU A 164 -0.53 -14.38 13.36
CA GLU A 164 -0.97 -15.39 14.32
C GLU A 164 -2.26 -16.05 13.81
N LYS A 165 -2.29 -17.37 13.84
CA LYS A 165 -3.51 -18.13 13.60
C LYS A 165 -4.44 -17.96 14.81
N LEU A 166 -5.71 -17.66 14.55
CA LEU A 166 -6.70 -17.62 15.63
C LEU A 166 -7.00 -19.02 16.12
N GLU A 167 -6.96 -19.24 17.43
CA GLU A 167 -7.43 -20.49 18.01
C GLU A 167 -8.92 -20.64 17.74
N ARG A 168 -9.32 -21.72 17.07
CA ARG A 168 -10.73 -22.08 16.97
C ARG A 168 -11.21 -22.46 18.37
N HIS A 169 -11.91 -21.56 19.03
CA HIS A 169 -12.70 -21.99 20.19
C HIS A 169 -13.68 -23.04 19.70
N ALA A 170 -13.46 -24.29 20.13
CA ALA A 170 -14.44 -25.34 19.93
C ALA A 170 -15.77 -24.81 20.48
N ALA A 171 -16.76 -24.66 19.61
CA ALA A 171 -18.11 -24.33 20.04
C ALA A 171 -18.52 -25.39 21.07
N VAL A 172 -18.70 -24.96 22.29
CA VAL A 172 -19.31 -25.81 23.33
C VAL A 172 -20.74 -26.03 22.88
N SER A 173 -20.98 -27.25 22.39
CA SER A 173 -22.32 -27.76 22.02
C SER A 173 -23.16 -28.02 23.26
#